data_b1b822c8471975dfeb8a340b9b172f6c
#
_entry.id   b1b822c8471975dfeb8a340b9b172f6c
#
_cell.length_a   1.000
_cell.length_b   1.000
_cell.length_c   1.000
_cell.angle_alpha   90.00
_cell.angle_beta   90.00
_cell.angle_gamma   90.00
#
_symmetry.space_group_name_H-M   'P 1'
#
loop_
_entity.id
_entity.type
_entity.pdbx_description
1 polymer ?
#
loop_
_entity_poly.entity_id
_entity_poly.type
_entity_poly.pdbx_seq_one_letter_code
_entity_poly.pdbx_strand_id
1 'polypeptide(L)'
;MGNPDLKQPLKTDFSLVYNQQIAERSFNWAARFDGSHTLHYIADKTTYFTEETPLPEYDYTAQRGATLSTFDNAGGYLNLNASLSMSKQFKAVRTTIRSKLEYGYSQVPFFLNGVARTTDQHYMGLTLHLIGGFSSHVTPEIRCTARIGEFASGPYGKSHYLDAQINGSLRSRFA
;
A
#
# COMPACT_ATOMS: atom_id res chain seq x y z
N MET A 1 8.26 -29.16 7.80
CA MET A 1 7.11 -29.35 8.73
C MET A 1 6.54 -28.00 9.11
N GLY A 2 5.22 -27.82 9.14
CA GLY A 2 4.60 -26.56 9.56
C GLY A 2 4.53 -26.48 11.10
N ASN A 3 4.37 -25.28 11.64
CA ASN A 3 4.11 -25.07 13.07
C ASN A 3 2.66 -25.51 13.38
N PRO A 4 2.43 -26.57 14.17
CA PRO A 4 1.08 -27.08 14.48
C PRO A 4 0.29 -26.14 15.43
N ASP A 5 0.96 -25.21 16.09
CA ASP A 5 0.35 -24.29 17.08
C ASP A 5 -0.16 -22.99 16.43
N LEU A 6 -0.05 -22.87 15.10
CA LEU A 6 -0.53 -21.68 14.39
C LEU A 6 -2.04 -21.52 14.54
N LYS A 7 -2.44 -20.37 15.06
CA LYS A 7 -3.84 -19.94 15.08
C LYS A 7 -4.24 -19.43 13.72
N GLN A 8 -5.43 -19.76 13.28
CA GLN A 8 -5.97 -19.30 12.00
C GLN A 8 -6.13 -17.77 12.02
N PRO A 9 -5.62 -17.05 10.99
CA PRO A 9 -5.85 -15.62 10.86
C PRO A 9 -7.34 -15.31 10.67
N LEU A 10 -7.83 -14.32 11.42
CA LEU A 10 -9.17 -13.77 11.24
C LEU A 10 -9.07 -12.36 10.70
N LYS A 11 -9.53 -12.16 9.45
CA LYS A 11 -9.52 -10.87 8.78
C LYS A 11 -10.89 -10.21 8.84
N THR A 12 -10.93 -8.94 9.21
CA THR A 12 -12.10 -8.07 9.16
C THR A 12 -11.80 -6.90 8.24
N ASP A 13 -12.64 -6.69 7.25
CA ASP A 13 -12.53 -5.57 6.31
C ASP A 13 -13.73 -4.64 6.49
N PHE A 14 -13.50 -3.33 6.36
CA PHE A 14 -14.55 -2.33 6.29
C PHE A 14 -14.25 -1.31 5.20
N SER A 15 -15.29 -0.73 4.61
CA SER A 15 -15.18 0.28 3.58
C SER A 15 -16.30 1.31 3.75
N LEU A 16 -15.93 2.59 3.68
CA LEU A 16 -16.86 3.71 3.63
C LEU A 16 -16.59 4.51 2.37
N VAL A 17 -17.63 4.71 1.55
CA VAL A 17 -17.55 5.48 0.31
C VAL A 17 -18.62 6.53 0.29
N TYR A 18 -18.21 7.76 0.01
CA TYR A 18 -19.10 8.88 -0.22
C TYR A 18 -18.84 9.49 -1.58
N ASN A 19 -19.87 9.69 -2.38
CA ASN A 19 -19.78 10.29 -3.70
C ASN A 19 -20.80 11.43 -3.81
N GLN A 20 -20.38 12.56 -4.39
CA GLN A 20 -21.26 13.66 -4.68
C GLN A 20 -20.99 14.23 -6.08
N GLN A 21 -22.06 14.42 -6.84
CA GLN A 21 -22.02 15.06 -8.14
C GLN A 21 -22.82 16.35 -8.12
N ILE A 22 -22.19 17.44 -8.56
CA ILE A 22 -22.82 18.76 -8.71
C ILE A 22 -22.94 19.03 -10.23
N ALA A 23 -24.03 18.60 -10.81
CA ALA A 23 -24.24 18.60 -12.26
C ALA A 23 -24.13 20.00 -12.88
N GLU A 24 -24.71 21.01 -12.25
CA GLU A 24 -24.66 22.42 -12.71
C GLU A 24 -23.23 22.94 -12.83
N ARG A 25 -22.35 22.51 -11.95
CA ARG A 25 -20.94 22.91 -11.94
C ARG A 25 -20.02 21.96 -12.70
N SER A 26 -20.56 20.88 -13.27
CA SER A 26 -19.76 19.79 -13.89
C SER A 26 -18.59 19.36 -12.98
N PHE A 27 -18.90 19.20 -11.68
CA PHE A 27 -17.95 18.86 -10.64
C PHE A 27 -18.45 17.62 -9.90
N ASN A 28 -17.54 16.66 -9.67
CA ASN A 28 -17.80 15.52 -8.82
C ASN A 28 -16.60 15.29 -7.89
N TRP A 29 -16.90 14.77 -6.72
CA TRP A 29 -15.90 14.33 -5.78
C TRP A 29 -16.33 13.05 -5.06
N ALA A 30 -15.36 12.28 -4.64
CA ALA A 30 -15.59 11.08 -3.88
C ALA A 30 -14.53 10.98 -2.78
N ALA A 31 -14.96 10.62 -1.59
CA ALA A 31 -14.11 10.24 -0.48
C ALA A 31 -14.30 8.75 -0.19
N ARG A 32 -13.20 8.05 0.01
CA ARG A 32 -13.20 6.63 0.35
C ARG A 32 -12.27 6.38 1.53
N PHE A 33 -12.74 5.57 2.45
CA PHE A 33 -11.96 5.08 3.58
C PHE A 33 -12.11 3.57 3.67
N ASP A 34 -11.02 2.85 3.58
CA ASP A 34 -10.98 1.40 3.69
C ASP A 34 -10.07 1.02 4.85
N GLY A 35 -10.42 -0.04 5.55
CA GLY A 35 -9.57 -0.60 6.58
C GLY A 35 -9.68 -2.10 6.63
N SER A 36 -8.60 -2.74 7.02
CA SER A 36 -8.56 -4.16 7.30
C SER A 36 -7.77 -4.43 8.58
N HIS A 37 -8.28 -5.32 9.40
CA HIS A 37 -7.59 -5.82 10.58
C HIS A 37 -7.54 -7.33 10.54
N THR A 38 -6.36 -7.89 10.73
CA THR A 38 -6.14 -9.34 10.77
C THR A 38 -5.63 -9.73 12.14
N LEU A 39 -6.43 -10.45 12.92
CA LEU A 39 -5.99 -11.08 14.16
C LEU A 39 -5.15 -12.33 13.83
N HIS A 40 -4.23 -12.67 14.71
CA HIS A 40 -3.36 -13.84 14.56
C HIS A 40 -2.59 -13.84 13.22
N TYR A 41 -2.12 -12.66 12.80
CA TYR A 41 -1.33 -12.53 11.57
C TYR A 41 -0.12 -13.46 11.63
N ILE A 42 0.09 -14.23 10.57
CA ILE A 42 1.21 -15.17 10.45
C ILE A 42 2.36 -14.43 9.78
N ALA A 43 3.50 -14.38 10.44
CA ALA A 43 4.72 -13.75 9.93
C ALA A 43 5.89 -14.72 9.93
N ASP A 44 6.85 -14.43 9.07
CA ASP A 44 8.14 -15.14 9.05
C ASP A 44 8.91 -14.86 10.33
N LYS A 45 9.37 -15.93 10.99
CA LYS A 45 10.20 -15.91 12.18
C LYS A 45 11.57 -16.48 11.83
N THR A 46 12.56 -15.61 11.72
CA THR A 46 13.93 -16.00 11.46
C THR A 46 14.72 -15.99 12.75
N THR A 47 15.34 -17.13 13.07
CA THR A 47 16.24 -17.31 14.21
C THR A 47 17.66 -17.44 13.68
N TYR A 48 18.57 -16.61 14.20
CA TYR A 48 19.99 -16.63 13.89
C TYR A 48 20.74 -17.36 15.01
N PHE A 49 21.52 -18.37 14.68
CA PHE A 49 22.31 -19.11 15.63
C PHE A 49 23.73 -18.50 15.73
N THR A 50 24.05 -17.96 16.88
CA THR A 50 25.37 -17.38 17.20
C THR A 50 26.37 -18.42 17.67
N GLU A 51 25.87 -19.58 18.04
CA GLU A 51 26.62 -20.73 18.51
C GLU A 51 25.99 -22.03 18.01
N GLU A 52 26.70 -23.12 18.13
CA GLU A 52 26.18 -24.44 17.76
C GLU A 52 25.01 -24.81 18.71
N THR A 53 23.84 -25.03 18.13
CA THR A 53 22.61 -25.23 18.90
C THR A 53 21.88 -26.50 18.44
N PRO A 54 21.68 -27.50 19.31
CA PRO A 54 20.90 -28.68 18.95
C PRO A 54 19.41 -28.33 18.80
N LEU A 55 18.82 -28.85 17.74
CA LEU A 55 17.39 -28.71 17.41
C LEU A 55 16.76 -30.10 17.40
N PRO A 56 16.40 -30.64 18.57
CA PRO A 56 15.90 -32.01 18.68
C PRO A 56 14.61 -32.25 17.92
N GLU A 57 13.79 -31.24 17.72
CA GLU A 57 12.56 -31.33 16.92
C GLU A 57 12.82 -31.66 15.45
N TYR A 58 14.02 -31.35 14.96
CA TYR A 58 14.43 -31.55 13.55
C TYR A 58 15.50 -32.62 13.40
N ASP A 59 15.88 -33.28 14.50
CA ASP A 59 17.04 -34.22 14.53
C ASP A 59 18.29 -33.60 13.86
N TYR A 60 18.55 -32.32 14.18
CA TYR A 60 19.58 -31.52 13.55
C TYR A 60 20.28 -30.60 14.57
N THR A 61 21.53 -30.34 14.36
CA THR A 61 22.32 -29.37 15.13
C THR A 61 22.65 -28.17 14.22
N ALA A 62 22.07 -26.99 14.53
CA ALA A 62 22.35 -25.77 13.81
C ALA A 62 23.78 -25.30 14.09
N GLN A 63 24.55 -25.09 13.04
CA GLN A 63 25.92 -24.57 13.13
C GLN A 63 25.90 -23.06 13.40
N ARG A 64 26.95 -22.51 13.98
CA ARG A 64 27.13 -21.08 14.14
C ARG A 64 26.99 -20.36 12.80
N GLY A 65 26.16 -19.32 12.75
CA GLY A 65 25.86 -18.55 11.56
C GLY A 65 24.71 -19.12 10.71
N ALA A 66 24.19 -20.30 11.07
CA ALA A 66 23.00 -20.83 10.43
C ALA A 66 21.76 -19.99 10.76
N THR A 67 20.74 -20.07 9.88
CA THR A 67 19.45 -19.43 10.07
C THR A 67 18.34 -20.46 9.96
N LEU A 68 17.35 -20.38 10.84
CA LEU A 68 16.10 -21.14 10.76
C LEU A 68 14.96 -20.17 10.49
N SER A 69 14.25 -20.38 9.38
CA SER A 69 13.03 -19.63 9.07
C SER A 69 11.81 -20.51 9.29
N THR A 70 10.91 -20.02 10.13
CA THR A 70 9.65 -20.66 10.47
C THR A 70 8.53 -19.62 10.40
N PHE A 71 7.27 -20.05 10.58
CA PHE A 71 6.12 -19.18 10.68
C PHE A 71 5.55 -19.20 12.09
N ASP A 72 5.11 -18.04 12.56
CA ASP A 72 4.45 -17.94 13.87
C ASP A 72 3.42 -16.80 13.87
N ASN A 73 2.51 -16.80 14.86
CA ASN A 73 1.53 -15.72 15.00
C ASN A 73 2.18 -14.50 15.65
N ALA A 74 2.34 -13.44 14.89
CA ALA A 74 3.05 -12.22 15.32
C ALA A 74 2.15 -11.12 15.91
N GLY A 75 0.83 -11.37 16.06
CA GLY A 75 -0.11 -10.38 16.60
C GLY A 75 -1.15 -9.91 15.60
N GLY A 76 -1.53 -8.64 15.64
CA GLY A 76 -2.52 -8.04 14.74
C GLY A 76 -1.85 -7.24 13.61
N TYR A 77 -2.31 -7.44 12.38
CA TYR A 77 -1.98 -6.60 11.23
C TYR A 77 -3.10 -5.59 11.01
N LEU A 78 -2.78 -4.30 10.88
CA LEU A 78 -3.72 -3.23 10.58
C LEU A 78 -3.32 -2.55 9.27
N ASN A 79 -4.30 -2.31 8.40
CA ASN A 79 -4.12 -1.53 7.19
C ASN A 79 -5.29 -0.56 7.02
N LEU A 80 -4.99 0.73 6.86
CA LEU A 80 -5.95 1.81 6.68
C LEU A 80 -5.59 2.60 5.43
N ASN A 81 -6.59 2.87 4.58
CA ASN A 81 -6.42 3.65 3.38
C ASN A 81 -7.51 4.71 3.28
N ALA A 82 -7.12 5.94 3.01
CA ALA A 82 -8.02 7.04 2.74
C ALA A 82 -7.73 7.62 1.36
N SER A 83 -8.75 7.97 0.61
CA SER A 83 -8.57 8.67 -0.66
C SER A 83 -9.67 9.72 -0.89
N LEU A 84 -9.26 10.83 -1.48
CA LEU A 84 -10.14 11.89 -1.94
C LEU A 84 -9.89 12.10 -3.43
N SER A 85 -10.91 11.93 -4.24
CA SER A 85 -10.85 12.17 -5.67
C SER A 85 -11.80 13.29 -6.07
N MET A 86 -11.35 14.14 -6.97
CA MET A 86 -12.12 15.25 -7.51
C MET A 86 -11.99 15.29 -9.02
N SER A 87 -13.05 15.69 -9.70
CA SER A 87 -13.05 15.90 -11.14
C SER A 87 -13.88 17.14 -11.49
N LYS A 88 -13.29 18.02 -12.27
CA LYS A 88 -13.93 19.25 -12.75
C LYS A 88 -13.76 19.36 -14.25
N GLN A 89 -14.90 19.51 -14.95
CA GLN A 89 -14.92 19.81 -16.36
C GLN A 89 -15.12 21.32 -16.58
N PHE A 90 -14.22 21.92 -17.34
CA PHE A 90 -14.27 23.29 -17.80
C PHE A 90 -14.79 23.30 -19.24
N LYS A 91 -16.11 23.53 -19.40
CA LYS A 91 -16.78 23.44 -20.70
C LYS A 91 -16.23 24.44 -21.71
N ALA A 92 -15.90 25.67 -21.27
CA ALA A 92 -15.40 26.74 -22.13
C ALA A 92 -14.10 26.36 -22.86
N VAL A 93 -13.20 25.67 -22.17
CA VAL A 93 -11.89 25.22 -22.72
C VAL A 93 -11.85 23.72 -23.01
N ARG A 94 -13.01 23.04 -22.95
CA ARG A 94 -13.14 21.59 -23.19
C ARG A 94 -12.11 20.74 -22.42
N THR A 95 -11.75 21.18 -21.21
CA THR A 95 -10.70 20.55 -20.41
C THR A 95 -11.31 19.95 -19.15
N THR A 96 -10.86 18.76 -18.80
CA THR A 96 -11.21 18.08 -17.53
C THR A 96 -9.95 17.94 -16.70
N ILE A 97 -10.03 18.39 -15.44
CA ILE A 97 -9.00 18.17 -14.44
C ILE A 97 -9.52 17.14 -13.46
N ARG A 98 -8.74 16.11 -13.22
CA ARG A 98 -8.97 15.13 -12.17
C ARG A 98 -7.81 15.16 -11.21
N SER A 99 -8.11 15.07 -9.91
CA SER A 99 -7.10 14.95 -8.87
C SER A 99 -7.47 13.80 -7.95
N LYS A 100 -6.48 13.10 -7.43
CA LYS A 100 -6.65 12.08 -6.40
C LYS A 100 -5.54 12.25 -5.36
N LEU A 101 -5.94 12.40 -4.11
CA LEU A 101 -5.09 12.35 -2.94
C LEU A 101 -5.31 11.00 -2.25
N GLU A 102 -4.25 10.33 -1.89
CA GLU A 102 -4.26 9.03 -1.21
C GLU A 102 -3.36 9.09 0.01
N TYR A 103 -3.81 8.47 1.08
CA TYR A 103 -3.02 8.24 2.28
C TYR A 103 -3.22 6.79 2.72
N GLY A 104 -2.14 6.11 3.03
CA GLY A 104 -2.17 4.78 3.59
C GLY A 104 -1.32 4.69 4.85
N TYR A 105 -1.84 3.93 5.80
CA TYR A 105 -1.16 3.55 7.02
C TYR A 105 -1.26 2.05 7.19
N SER A 106 -0.16 1.40 7.53
CA SER A 106 -0.18 0.01 7.94
C SER A 106 0.72 -0.24 9.14
N GLN A 107 0.23 -1.07 10.04
CA GLN A 107 0.98 -1.61 11.16
C GLN A 107 1.25 -3.08 10.89
N VAL A 108 2.51 -3.40 10.62
CA VAL A 108 2.94 -4.72 10.18
C VAL A 108 3.68 -5.42 11.32
N PRO A 109 3.14 -6.51 11.87
CA PRO A 109 3.86 -7.30 12.86
C PRO A 109 4.94 -8.17 12.18
N PHE A 110 6.06 -8.33 12.85
CA PHE A 110 7.17 -9.16 12.41
C PHE A 110 7.93 -9.73 13.61
N PHE A 111 8.81 -10.68 13.38
CA PHE A 111 9.70 -11.22 14.40
C PHE A 111 11.12 -10.71 14.23
N LEU A 112 11.74 -10.32 15.36
CA LEU A 112 13.16 -10.00 15.44
C LEU A 112 13.78 -10.79 16.59
N ASN A 113 14.69 -11.69 16.26
CA ASN A 113 15.33 -12.59 17.22
C ASN A 113 14.31 -13.34 18.09
N GLY A 114 13.25 -13.86 17.46
CA GLY A 114 12.20 -14.61 18.14
C GLY A 114 11.18 -13.77 18.94
N VAL A 115 11.37 -12.44 19.04
CA VAL A 115 10.45 -11.53 19.73
C VAL A 115 9.53 -10.85 18.71
N ALA A 116 8.22 -10.95 18.94
CA ALA A 116 7.22 -10.24 18.11
C ALA A 116 7.35 -8.73 18.29
N ARG A 117 7.38 -8.00 17.18
CA ARG A 117 7.43 -6.54 17.11
C ARG A 117 6.48 -6.04 16.02
N THR A 118 6.24 -4.74 16.01
CA THR A 118 5.45 -4.08 14.99
C THR A 118 6.23 -2.94 14.37
N THR A 119 5.98 -2.67 13.09
CA THR A 119 6.49 -1.48 12.39
C THR A 119 5.35 -0.76 11.72
N ASP A 120 5.39 0.56 11.81
CA ASP A 120 4.42 1.44 11.16
C ASP A 120 4.96 1.88 9.81
N GLN A 121 4.11 1.84 8.81
CA GLN A 121 4.41 2.29 7.45
C GLN A 121 3.37 3.31 7.02
N HIS A 122 3.80 4.36 6.37
CA HIS A 122 2.95 5.43 5.85
C HIS A 122 3.26 5.68 4.38
N TYR A 123 2.24 5.99 3.61
CA TYR A 123 2.44 6.56 2.30
C TYR A 123 1.40 7.65 2.01
N MET A 124 1.78 8.61 1.19
CA MET A 124 0.90 9.63 0.64
C MET A 124 1.14 9.73 -0.86
N GLY A 125 0.07 9.82 -1.63
CA GLY A 125 0.11 9.94 -3.07
C GLY A 125 -0.77 11.06 -3.58
N LEU A 126 -0.28 11.82 -4.56
CA LEU A 126 -1.04 12.81 -5.31
C LEU A 126 -0.99 12.44 -6.79
N THR A 127 -2.15 12.33 -7.41
CA THR A 127 -2.27 12.19 -8.86
C THR A 127 -3.03 13.39 -9.41
N LEU A 128 -2.47 14.05 -10.40
CA LEU A 128 -3.12 15.08 -11.20
C LEU A 128 -3.23 14.57 -12.63
N HIS A 129 -4.42 14.69 -13.21
CA HIS A 129 -4.71 14.24 -14.55
C HIS A 129 -5.46 15.33 -15.32
N LEU A 130 -4.86 15.82 -16.37
CA LEU A 130 -5.39 16.86 -17.23
C LEU A 130 -5.72 16.23 -18.59
N ILE A 131 -6.98 16.36 -18.99
CA ILE A 131 -7.49 15.89 -20.29
C ILE A 131 -8.02 17.11 -21.01
N GLY A 132 -7.35 17.52 -22.10
CA GLY A 132 -7.73 18.69 -22.88
C GLY A 132 -8.38 18.29 -24.21
N GLY A 133 -9.31 19.08 -24.70
CA GLY A 133 -9.90 18.94 -26.03
C GLY A 133 -9.57 20.19 -26.85
N PHE A 134 -8.40 20.26 -27.50
CA PHE A 134 -8.03 21.42 -28.32
C PHE A 134 -8.82 21.47 -29.65
N SER A 135 -9.26 20.32 -30.13
CA SER A 135 -10.11 20.23 -31.35
C SER A 135 -10.99 18.97 -31.26
N SER A 136 -11.92 18.83 -32.20
CA SER A 136 -12.70 17.58 -32.36
C SER A 136 -11.82 16.35 -32.65
N HIS A 137 -10.58 16.57 -33.12
CA HIS A 137 -9.69 15.52 -33.62
C HIS A 137 -8.51 15.23 -32.68
N VAL A 138 -8.15 16.14 -31.74
CA VAL A 138 -6.93 16.02 -30.93
C VAL A 138 -7.25 16.21 -29.47
N THR A 139 -6.94 15.22 -28.67
CA THR A 139 -7.11 15.22 -27.20
C THR A 139 -5.77 14.93 -26.52
N PRO A 140 -5.07 15.95 -26.04
CA PRO A 140 -3.91 15.75 -25.19
C PRO A 140 -4.32 15.30 -23.80
N GLU A 141 -3.51 14.44 -23.21
CA GLU A 141 -3.69 13.93 -21.87
C GLU A 141 -2.34 13.98 -21.16
N ILE A 142 -2.31 14.60 -19.98
CA ILE A 142 -1.12 14.68 -19.12
C ILE A 142 -1.49 14.13 -17.75
N ARG A 143 -0.74 13.18 -17.25
CA ARG A 143 -0.88 12.63 -15.91
C ARG A 143 0.41 12.82 -15.15
N CYS A 144 0.33 13.49 -14.00
CA CYS A 144 1.41 13.62 -13.04
C CYS A 144 1.05 12.81 -11.79
N THR A 145 1.95 11.97 -11.33
CA THR A 145 1.78 11.20 -10.09
C THR A 145 3.02 11.42 -9.24
N ALA A 146 2.82 11.76 -7.97
CA ALA A 146 3.88 11.83 -6.97
C ALA A 146 3.48 10.98 -5.78
N ARG A 147 4.41 10.18 -5.25
CA ARG A 147 4.23 9.35 -4.06
C ARG A 147 5.43 9.51 -3.15
N ILE A 148 5.15 9.66 -1.87
CA ILE A 148 6.15 9.66 -0.80
C ILE A 148 5.69 8.68 0.26
N GLY A 149 6.61 7.94 0.84
CA GLY A 149 6.25 7.01 1.90
C GLY A 149 7.45 6.45 2.63
N GLU A 150 7.13 5.73 3.69
CA GLU A 150 8.06 4.95 4.48
C GLU A 150 7.68 3.48 4.37
N PHE A 151 8.65 2.62 4.25
CA PHE A 151 8.46 1.18 4.40
C PHE A 151 9.53 0.61 5.32
N ALA A 152 9.21 -0.50 5.98
CA ALA A 152 10.18 -1.21 6.79
C ALA A 152 11.23 -1.87 5.89
N SER A 153 12.48 -1.53 6.06
CA SER A 153 13.60 -2.22 5.43
C SER A 153 14.19 -3.27 6.37
N GLY A 154 13.40 -4.31 6.64
CA GLY A 154 13.80 -5.36 7.57
C GLY A 154 13.88 -4.92 9.03
N PRO A 155 14.59 -5.66 9.88
CA PRO A 155 14.67 -5.41 11.33
C PRO A 155 15.46 -4.15 11.71
N TYR A 156 16.15 -3.51 10.79
CA TYR A 156 17.17 -2.50 11.09
C TYR A 156 16.80 -1.07 10.74
N GLY A 157 15.61 -0.80 10.20
CA GLY A 157 15.23 0.58 9.94
C GLY A 157 14.02 0.79 9.04
N LYS A 158 13.70 2.06 8.85
CA LYS A 158 12.72 2.54 7.89
C LYS A 158 13.45 3.13 6.69
N SER A 159 13.01 2.79 5.51
CA SER A 159 13.46 3.42 4.27
C SER A 159 12.39 4.36 3.77
N HIS A 160 12.81 5.52 3.29
CA HIS A 160 11.93 6.50 2.67
C HIS A 160 12.04 6.39 1.15
N TYR A 161 10.93 6.61 0.48
CA TYR A 161 10.93 6.68 -0.98
C TYR A 161 10.17 7.91 -1.46
N LEU A 162 10.62 8.45 -2.57
CA LEU A 162 9.92 9.44 -3.38
C LEU A 162 9.86 8.91 -4.82
N ASP A 163 8.66 8.71 -5.31
CA ASP A 163 8.41 8.36 -6.72
C ASP A 163 7.61 9.50 -7.37
N ALA A 164 8.09 9.99 -8.51
CA ALA A 164 7.42 11.00 -9.28
C ALA A 164 7.45 10.64 -10.76
N GLN A 165 6.28 10.60 -11.39
CA GLN A 165 6.12 10.23 -12.79
C GLN A 165 5.28 11.27 -13.52
N ILE A 166 5.69 11.60 -14.74
CA ILE A 166 4.92 12.42 -15.67
C ILE A 166 4.73 11.62 -16.95
N ASN A 167 3.48 11.35 -17.30
CA ASN A 167 3.10 10.65 -18.49
C ASN A 167 2.25 11.57 -19.38
N GLY A 168 2.58 11.66 -20.66
CA GLY A 168 1.82 12.41 -21.64
C GLY A 168 1.38 11.51 -22.80
N SER A 169 0.17 11.69 -23.28
CA SER A 169 -0.32 11.03 -24.49
C SER A 169 -1.11 12.01 -25.36
N LEU A 170 -1.08 11.78 -26.66
CA LEU A 170 -1.86 12.51 -27.65
C LEU A 170 -2.76 11.52 -28.38
N ARG A 171 -4.07 11.69 -28.26
CA ARG A 171 -5.03 10.88 -29.02
C ARG A 171 -5.54 11.70 -30.19
N SER A 172 -5.38 11.16 -31.40
CA SER A 172 -5.98 11.72 -32.65
C SER A 172 -7.09 10.79 -33.13
N ARG A 173 -8.21 11.39 -33.54
CA ARG A 173 -9.27 10.69 -34.27
C ARG A 173 -9.23 11.17 -35.71
N PHE A 174 -8.88 10.29 -36.58
CA PHE A 174 -9.10 10.49 -38.04
C PHE A 174 -10.50 9.97 -38.34
N ALA A 175 -11.35 10.80 -38.89
CA ALA A 175 -12.68 10.44 -39.40
C ALA A 175 -12.54 9.87 -40.82
#